data_9f4818965e8534b14ca581981e7a8986
#
_entry.id   9f4818965e8534b14ca581981e7a8986
#
_cell.length_a   1.000
_cell.length_b   1.000
_cell.length_c   1.000
_cell.angle_alpha   90.00
_cell.angle_beta   90.00
_cell.angle_gamma   90.00
#
_symmetry.space_group_name_H-M   'P 1'
#
loop_
_entity.id
_entity.type
_entity.pdbx_description
1 polymer ?
#
loop_
_entity_poly.entity_id
_entity_poly.type
_entity_poly.pdbx_seq_one_letter_code
_entity_poly.pdbx_strand_id
1 'polypeptide(L)'
;MSSSAWPPLDWPGMAAIPLVDVRAQYAPLIPELLDRMQSVLDAGEFILGPNVNAFEDEAARYLRVPQTIGVANGTDAIVLVLDAMGIGPGDEVICPAFTFYATAESIARRGATPVFADIDPVTLNLDPADVADRITPRTKAIMPVHLFGRPAPLTELAALGIPIVEDAAQAFGSPDIARTGVASTFSFYPTKNLFGLGDGGLVAVNDEELGARVRMLRFHGSRDKVDFQFVGYNSRLDELQAAALRVFLRQLDGWTRLRREAAARYASLGLGELCELPLDQPGHVYHLFVCRSPDRDRVRAALRDAQIGTGVYYTTPLHLQPALRFLGYEAGSLPETERAARENFSVPIWAGIDARAQERVVDVVRDAAAVAAR
;
A
#
# COMPACT_ATOMS: atom_id res chain seq x y z
N MET A 1 -31.57 20.93 -7.48
CA MET A 1 -30.35 20.13 -7.64
C MET A 1 -29.73 19.99 -6.28
N SER A 2 -29.98 18.86 -5.62
CA SER A 2 -29.55 18.62 -4.24
C SER A 2 -28.08 18.29 -4.20
N SER A 3 -27.29 19.09 -3.49
CA SER A 3 -25.90 18.83 -3.16
C SER A 3 -25.84 17.53 -2.32
N SER A 4 -25.33 16.45 -2.88
CA SER A 4 -24.94 15.27 -2.12
C SER A 4 -23.63 15.57 -1.37
N ALA A 5 -23.71 16.46 -0.38
CA ALA A 5 -22.66 16.57 0.60
C ALA A 5 -22.64 15.28 1.43
N TRP A 6 -21.51 14.60 1.45
CA TRP A 6 -21.25 13.55 2.44
C TRP A 6 -21.56 14.13 3.82
N PRO A 7 -22.33 13.43 4.66
CA PRO A 7 -22.65 13.95 5.97
C PRO A 7 -21.35 14.25 6.73
N PRO A 8 -21.28 15.38 7.45
CA PRO A 8 -20.16 15.64 8.33
C PRO A 8 -20.03 14.49 9.33
N LEU A 9 -18.82 14.04 9.61
CA LEU A 9 -18.52 13.01 10.61
C LEU A 9 -18.68 13.56 12.05
N ASP A 10 -19.71 14.34 12.30
CA ASP A 10 -20.09 14.82 13.63
C ASP A 10 -21.05 13.82 14.27
N TRP A 11 -20.51 12.88 15.02
CA TRP A 11 -21.27 11.99 15.89
C TRP A 11 -21.49 12.69 17.25
N PRO A 12 -22.72 13.06 17.62
CA PRO A 12 -22.96 13.66 18.92
C PRO A 12 -22.76 12.62 20.03
N GLY A 13 -21.79 12.86 20.92
CA GLY A 13 -21.82 12.25 22.24
C GLY A 13 -20.63 11.49 22.77
N MET A 14 -19.72 10.97 21.95
CA MET A 14 -18.38 10.49 22.37
C MET A 14 -17.43 10.63 21.20
N ALA A 15 -16.19 11.05 21.45
CA ALA A 15 -15.19 11.20 20.40
C ALA A 15 -15.00 9.86 19.68
N ALA A 16 -15.44 9.75 18.43
CA ALA A 16 -15.19 8.60 17.58
C ALA A 16 -13.67 8.43 17.41
N ILE A 17 -13.16 7.23 17.57
CA ILE A 17 -11.76 6.92 17.27
C ILE A 17 -11.76 6.37 15.84
N PRO A 18 -11.30 7.12 14.82
CA PRO A 18 -11.28 6.63 13.45
C PRO A 18 -10.23 5.54 13.28
N LEU A 19 -10.32 4.74 12.22
CA LEU A 19 -9.28 3.75 11.90
C LEU A 19 -7.94 4.42 11.53
N VAL A 20 -8.01 5.54 10.79
CA VAL A 20 -6.88 6.40 10.44
C VAL A 20 -7.37 7.85 10.48
N ASP A 21 -6.65 8.72 11.18
CA ASP A 21 -6.88 10.17 11.15
C ASP A 21 -5.79 10.85 10.32
N VAL A 22 -6.05 10.97 9.02
CA VAL A 22 -5.14 11.64 8.09
C VAL A 22 -5.05 13.13 8.40
N ARG A 23 -6.17 13.75 8.80
CA ARG A 23 -6.23 15.19 9.08
C ARG A 23 -5.31 15.56 10.24
N ALA A 24 -5.28 14.78 11.30
CA ALA A 24 -4.38 15.02 12.43
C ALA A 24 -2.91 15.12 12.00
N GLN A 25 -2.51 14.37 10.95
CA GLN A 25 -1.14 14.41 10.45
C GLN A 25 -0.81 15.70 9.68
N TYR A 26 -1.71 16.18 8.81
CA TYR A 26 -1.41 17.33 7.96
C TYR A 26 -1.94 18.67 8.48
N ALA A 27 -2.86 18.69 9.45
CA ALA A 27 -3.46 19.94 9.93
C ALA A 27 -2.43 21.02 10.36
N PRO A 28 -1.32 20.67 11.04
CA PRO A 28 -0.27 21.65 11.36
C PRO A 28 0.48 22.20 10.14
N LEU A 29 0.39 21.52 8.99
CA LEU A 29 1.10 21.86 7.76
C LEU A 29 0.24 22.68 6.78
N ILE A 30 -1.05 22.93 7.10
CA ILE A 30 -1.98 23.65 6.21
C ILE A 30 -1.42 24.99 5.72
N PRO A 31 -0.81 25.85 6.56
CA PRO A 31 -0.27 27.11 6.07
C PRO A 31 0.80 26.93 4.97
N GLU A 32 1.73 26.00 5.16
CA GLU A 32 2.77 25.69 4.16
C GLU A 32 2.17 25.06 2.90
N LEU A 33 1.18 24.16 3.05
CA LEU A 33 0.48 23.55 1.92
C LEU A 33 -0.20 24.61 1.05
N LEU A 34 -0.90 25.57 1.67
CA LEU A 34 -1.57 26.65 0.94
C LEU A 34 -0.57 27.54 0.19
N ASP A 35 0.58 27.88 0.80
CA ASP A 35 1.64 28.63 0.15
C ASP A 35 2.21 27.90 -1.08
N ARG A 36 2.48 26.59 -0.95
CA ARG A 36 2.95 25.78 -2.07
C ARG A 36 1.93 25.65 -3.19
N MET A 37 0.65 25.46 -2.85
CA MET A 37 -0.42 25.42 -3.83
C MET A 37 -0.61 26.76 -4.55
N GLN A 38 -0.55 27.88 -3.80
CA GLN A 38 -0.61 29.20 -4.40
C GLN A 38 0.52 29.41 -5.42
N SER A 39 1.74 28.97 -5.09
CA SER A 39 2.87 29.07 -6.02
C SER A 39 2.64 28.31 -7.34
N VAL A 40 1.99 27.14 -7.28
CA VAL A 40 1.61 26.36 -8.50
C VAL A 40 0.54 27.10 -9.31
N LEU A 41 -0.46 27.69 -8.62
CA LEU A 41 -1.53 28.46 -9.27
C LEU A 41 -0.96 29.72 -9.95
N ASP A 42 -0.05 30.42 -9.30
CA ASP A 42 0.60 31.61 -9.85
C ASP A 42 1.47 31.30 -11.07
N ALA A 43 2.13 30.13 -11.08
CA ALA A 43 2.93 29.67 -12.21
C ALA A 43 2.08 29.21 -13.41
N GLY A 44 0.87 28.66 -13.16
CA GLY A 44 -0.02 28.12 -14.18
C GLY A 44 0.50 26.84 -14.84
N GLU A 45 1.52 26.19 -14.28
CA GLU A 45 2.06 24.91 -14.73
C GLU A 45 1.53 23.78 -13.85
N PHE A 46 0.68 22.90 -14.42
CA PHE A 46 -0.03 21.89 -13.64
C PHE A 46 0.45 20.46 -13.88
N ILE A 47 1.20 20.21 -14.96
CA ILE A 47 1.58 18.87 -15.40
C ILE A 47 3.08 18.79 -15.72
N LEU A 48 3.77 17.85 -15.06
CA LEU A 48 5.21 17.55 -15.30
C LEU A 48 6.11 18.79 -15.17
N GLY A 49 5.78 19.68 -14.27
CA GLY A 49 6.52 20.90 -13.99
C GLY A 49 7.60 20.72 -12.89
N PRO A 50 8.03 21.84 -12.28
CA PRO A 50 9.16 21.84 -11.36
C PRO A 50 8.94 21.07 -10.06
N ASN A 51 7.68 21.00 -9.53
CA ASN A 51 7.42 20.25 -8.31
C ASN A 51 7.47 18.75 -8.55
N VAL A 52 6.96 18.25 -9.69
CA VAL A 52 7.06 16.83 -10.06
C VAL A 52 8.53 16.44 -10.18
N ASN A 53 9.33 17.21 -10.90
CA ASN A 53 10.78 16.94 -11.07
C ASN A 53 11.49 16.93 -9.71
N ALA A 54 11.26 17.95 -8.88
CA ALA A 54 11.88 18.04 -7.57
C ALA A 54 11.43 16.90 -6.63
N PHE A 55 10.16 16.51 -6.67
CA PHE A 55 9.65 15.39 -5.88
C PHE A 55 10.27 14.06 -6.35
N GLU A 56 10.38 13.84 -7.66
CA GLU A 56 11.05 12.66 -8.21
C GLU A 56 12.49 12.58 -7.66
N ASP A 57 13.26 13.67 -7.71
CA ASP A 57 14.63 13.72 -7.19
C ASP A 57 14.72 13.53 -5.67
N GLU A 58 13.79 14.13 -4.91
CA GLU A 58 13.71 14.01 -3.46
C GLU A 58 13.35 12.58 -3.04
N ALA A 59 12.40 11.95 -3.73
CA ALA A 59 12.00 10.56 -3.50
C ALA A 59 13.10 9.57 -3.88
N ALA A 60 13.82 9.79 -4.99
CA ALA A 60 14.96 8.98 -5.40
C ALA A 60 16.06 8.98 -4.34
N ARG A 61 16.39 10.17 -3.82
CA ARG A 61 17.37 10.31 -2.72
C ARG A 61 16.91 9.62 -1.44
N TYR A 62 15.63 9.77 -1.08
CA TYR A 62 15.05 9.14 0.11
C TYR A 62 15.09 7.60 0.02
N LEU A 63 14.69 7.05 -1.10
CA LEU A 63 14.68 5.60 -1.37
C LEU A 63 16.08 5.04 -1.69
N ARG A 64 17.08 5.91 -1.96
CA ARG A 64 18.43 5.54 -2.36
C ARG A 64 18.47 4.74 -3.65
N VAL A 65 17.67 5.16 -4.62
CA VAL A 65 17.60 4.57 -5.97
C VAL A 65 18.08 5.59 -7.00
N PRO A 66 18.53 5.16 -8.20
CA PRO A 66 19.00 6.07 -9.23
C PRO A 66 17.95 7.07 -9.71
N GLN A 67 16.69 6.61 -9.82
CA GLN A 67 15.60 7.46 -10.31
C GLN A 67 14.22 7.00 -9.84
N THR A 68 13.31 7.98 -9.78
CA THR A 68 11.88 7.73 -9.57
C THR A 68 11.05 8.45 -10.63
N ILE A 69 9.83 8.00 -10.87
CA ILE A 69 8.93 8.50 -11.88
C ILE A 69 7.54 8.66 -11.28
N GLY A 70 7.04 9.90 -11.19
CA GLY A 70 5.69 10.21 -10.73
C GLY A 70 4.64 9.81 -11.76
N VAL A 71 3.57 9.14 -11.31
CA VAL A 71 2.48 8.63 -12.14
C VAL A 71 1.13 8.93 -11.46
N ALA A 72 0.01 8.66 -12.16
CA ALA A 72 -1.31 9.06 -11.70
C ALA A 72 -1.78 8.34 -10.41
N ASN A 73 -1.41 7.09 -10.21
CA ASN A 73 -1.79 6.29 -9.05
C ASN A 73 -0.93 5.02 -8.94
N GLY A 74 -1.08 4.25 -7.84
CA GLY A 74 -0.31 3.03 -7.62
C GLY A 74 -0.64 1.90 -8.58
N THR A 75 -1.89 1.78 -9.03
CA THR A 75 -2.31 0.76 -10.01
C THR A 75 -1.62 0.99 -11.35
N ASP A 76 -1.62 2.24 -11.83
CA ASP A 76 -0.92 2.62 -13.04
C ASP A 76 0.60 2.41 -12.91
N ALA A 77 1.17 2.64 -11.73
CA ALA A 77 2.59 2.37 -11.48
C ALA A 77 2.94 0.90 -11.81
N ILE A 78 2.13 -0.05 -11.34
CA ILE A 78 2.33 -1.48 -11.61
C ILE A 78 2.16 -1.77 -13.11
N VAL A 79 1.07 -1.29 -13.72
CA VAL A 79 0.80 -1.49 -15.16
C VAL A 79 1.95 -0.98 -16.03
N LEU A 80 2.45 0.22 -15.74
CA LEU A 80 3.54 0.84 -16.49
C LEU A 80 4.86 0.08 -16.36
N VAL A 81 5.17 -0.45 -15.18
CA VAL A 81 6.37 -1.29 -14.97
C VAL A 81 6.25 -2.60 -15.76
N LEU A 82 5.14 -3.30 -15.65
CA LEU A 82 4.91 -4.55 -16.39
C LEU A 82 4.96 -4.33 -17.90
N ASP A 83 4.38 -3.22 -18.40
CA ASP A 83 4.46 -2.85 -19.80
C ASP A 83 5.89 -2.54 -20.24
N ALA A 84 6.61 -1.75 -19.46
CA ALA A 84 8.01 -1.40 -19.74
C ALA A 84 8.92 -2.64 -19.77
N MET A 85 8.62 -3.66 -18.98
CA MET A 85 9.30 -4.96 -18.98
C MET A 85 8.87 -5.86 -20.16
N GLY A 86 7.86 -5.46 -20.95
CA GLY A 86 7.31 -6.25 -22.06
C GLY A 86 6.45 -7.45 -21.59
N ILE A 87 6.00 -7.47 -20.34
CA ILE A 87 5.15 -8.53 -19.79
C ILE A 87 3.73 -8.38 -20.35
N GLY A 88 3.18 -9.47 -20.88
CA GLY A 88 1.89 -9.48 -21.54
C GLY A 88 1.31 -10.88 -21.78
N PRO A 89 0.49 -11.05 -22.84
CA PRO A 89 -0.18 -12.33 -23.11
C PRO A 89 0.80 -13.51 -23.23
N GLY A 90 0.52 -14.58 -22.48
CA GLY A 90 1.36 -15.79 -22.42
C GLY A 90 2.38 -15.79 -21.28
N ASP A 91 2.64 -14.64 -20.67
CA ASP A 91 3.52 -14.52 -19.51
C ASP A 91 2.77 -14.75 -18.19
N GLU A 92 3.51 -15.14 -17.16
CA GLU A 92 3.02 -15.33 -15.81
C GLU A 92 3.76 -14.41 -14.85
N VAL A 93 3.01 -13.85 -13.88
CA VAL A 93 3.58 -13.10 -12.76
C VAL A 93 3.07 -13.71 -11.45
N ILE A 94 3.99 -14.15 -10.60
CA ILE A 94 3.65 -14.75 -9.31
C ILE A 94 3.41 -13.61 -8.30
N CYS A 95 2.26 -13.65 -7.60
CA CYS A 95 1.90 -12.67 -6.59
C CYS A 95 1.09 -13.29 -5.45
N PRO A 96 0.98 -12.65 -4.26
CA PRO A 96 0.13 -13.17 -3.18
C PRO A 96 -1.36 -13.03 -3.53
N ALA A 97 -2.16 -13.99 -3.06
CA ALA A 97 -3.62 -13.86 -3.13
C ALA A 97 -4.20 -13.04 -1.95
N PHE A 98 -3.40 -12.78 -0.90
CA PHE A 98 -3.76 -11.94 0.23
C PHE A 98 -3.15 -10.54 0.06
N THR A 99 -3.78 -9.74 -0.77
CA THR A 99 -3.38 -8.34 -1.03
C THR A 99 -4.55 -7.53 -1.55
N PHE A 100 -4.32 -6.25 -1.82
CA PHE A 100 -5.29 -5.40 -2.51
C PHE A 100 -5.43 -5.83 -3.98
N TYR A 101 -6.63 -5.66 -4.52
CA TYR A 101 -7.00 -6.14 -5.85
C TYR A 101 -6.08 -5.62 -6.96
N ALA A 102 -5.56 -4.39 -6.84
CA ALA A 102 -4.71 -3.76 -7.85
C ALA A 102 -3.48 -4.58 -8.23
N THR A 103 -2.91 -5.38 -7.32
CA THR A 103 -1.75 -6.24 -7.60
C THR A 103 -2.06 -7.22 -8.73
N ALA A 104 -3.13 -8.02 -8.60
CA ALA A 104 -3.53 -9.00 -9.63
C ALA A 104 -4.26 -8.35 -10.82
N GLU A 105 -5.06 -7.30 -10.57
CA GLU A 105 -5.73 -6.52 -11.60
C GLU A 105 -4.73 -5.99 -12.65
N SER A 106 -3.63 -5.42 -12.19
CA SER A 106 -2.61 -4.83 -13.06
C SER A 106 -1.94 -5.88 -13.95
N ILE A 107 -1.68 -7.08 -13.42
CA ILE A 107 -1.15 -8.21 -14.19
C ILE A 107 -2.16 -8.63 -15.27
N ALA A 108 -3.43 -8.83 -14.87
CA ALA A 108 -4.49 -9.23 -15.79
C ALA A 108 -4.77 -8.17 -16.87
N ARG A 109 -4.70 -6.87 -16.53
CA ARG A 109 -4.85 -5.75 -17.49
C ARG A 109 -3.76 -5.75 -18.56
N ARG A 110 -2.57 -6.30 -18.26
CA ARG A 110 -1.51 -6.51 -19.26
C ARG A 110 -1.73 -7.74 -20.15
N GLY A 111 -2.77 -8.54 -19.87
CA GLY A 111 -3.02 -9.81 -20.53
C GLY A 111 -2.11 -10.94 -20.03
N ALA A 112 -1.27 -10.69 -19.05
CA ALA A 112 -0.48 -11.70 -18.36
C ALA A 112 -1.34 -12.46 -17.34
N THR A 113 -0.91 -13.64 -16.94
CA THR A 113 -1.62 -14.47 -15.98
C THR A 113 -1.09 -14.25 -14.57
N PRO A 114 -1.91 -13.74 -13.62
CA PRO A 114 -1.56 -13.78 -12.21
C PRO A 114 -1.48 -15.23 -11.74
N VAL A 115 -0.35 -15.62 -11.19
CA VAL A 115 -0.15 -16.92 -10.53
C VAL A 115 -0.12 -16.66 -9.04
N PHE A 116 -1.14 -17.13 -8.33
CA PHE A 116 -1.22 -16.90 -6.90
C PHE A 116 -0.37 -17.89 -6.13
N ALA A 117 0.45 -17.38 -5.23
CA ALA A 117 1.12 -18.14 -4.19
C ALA A 117 0.55 -17.81 -2.81
N ASP A 118 0.65 -18.77 -1.88
CA ASP A 118 0.19 -18.60 -0.52
C ASP A 118 1.14 -17.68 0.27
N ILE A 119 0.75 -17.34 1.45
CA ILE A 119 1.47 -16.43 2.34
C ILE A 119 2.08 -17.20 3.51
N ASP A 120 3.18 -16.71 4.03
CA ASP A 120 3.68 -17.12 5.33
C ASP A 120 2.68 -16.71 6.42
N PRO A 121 2.23 -17.63 7.28
CA PRO A 121 1.17 -17.38 8.26
C PRO A 121 1.54 -16.37 9.35
N VAL A 122 2.82 -16.11 9.57
CA VAL A 122 3.28 -15.19 10.61
C VAL A 122 3.42 -13.77 10.07
N THR A 123 4.03 -13.65 8.91
CA THR A 123 4.32 -12.35 8.28
C THR A 123 3.18 -11.85 7.43
N LEU A 124 2.29 -12.72 6.94
CA LEU A 124 1.25 -12.46 5.94
C LEU A 124 1.79 -11.98 4.60
N ASN A 125 3.09 -12.06 4.39
CA ASN A 125 3.75 -11.78 3.13
C ASN A 125 3.90 -13.08 2.32
N LEU A 126 4.22 -12.93 1.05
CA LEU A 126 4.42 -14.04 0.11
C LEU A 126 5.42 -15.08 0.67
N ASP A 127 5.04 -16.35 0.67
CA ASP A 127 5.92 -17.45 1.10
C ASP A 127 6.90 -17.83 -0.02
N PRO A 128 8.22 -17.67 0.16
CA PRO A 128 9.22 -18.02 -0.84
C PRO A 128 9.20 -19.51 -1.26
N ALA A 129 8.83 -20.40 -0.36
CA ALA A 129 8.76 -21.83 -0.67
C ALA A 129 7.61 -22.13 -1.63
N ASP A 130 6.41 -21.59 -1.36
CA ASP A 130 5.26 -21.75 -2.26
C ASP A 130 5.48 -21.03 -3.61
N VAL A 131 6.21 -19.92 -3.61
CA VAL A 131 6.64 -19.25 -4.86
C VAL A 131 7.53 -20.16 -5.69
N ALA A 132 8.52 -20.80 -5.08
CA ALA A 132 9.46 -21.69 -5.81
C ALA A 132 8.73 -22.83 -6.53
N ASP A 133 7.71 -23.40 -5.89
CA ASP A 133 6.91 -24.50 -6.45
C ASP A 133 6.02 -24.08 -7.64
N ARG A 134 5.79 -22.75 -7.80
CA ARG A 134 4.93 -22.19 -8.86
C ARG A 134 5.69 -21.61 -10.05
N ILE A 135 7.02 -21.63 -10.03
CA ILE A 135 7.84 -21.13 -11.13
C ILE A 135 7.67 -22.03 -12.35
N THR A 136 7.38 -21.45 -13.50
CA THR A 136 7.31 -22.11 -14.81
C THR A 136 8.20 -21.38 -15.83
N PRO A 137 8.44 -21.93 -17.01
CA PRO A 137 9.15 -21.23 -18.08
C PRO A 137 8.46 -19.92 -18.55
N ARG A 138 7.18 -19.72 -18.22
CA ARG A 138 6.41 -18.52 -18.51
C ARG A 138 6.51 -17.46 -17.42
N THR A 139 7.05 -17.79 -16.25
CA THR A 139 7.21 -16.84 -15.15
C THR A 139 8.22 -15.76 -15.53
N LYS A 140 7.76 -14.50 -15.61
CA LYS A 140 8.56 -13.34 -15.99
C LYS A 140 8.90 -12.42 -14.83
N ALA A 141 8.09 -12.46 -13.77
CA ALA A 141 8.33 -11.69 -12.56
C ALA A 141 7.70 -12.35 -11.33
N ILE A 142 8.28 -12.06 -10.17
CA ILE A 142 7.64 -12.23 -8.85
C ILE A 142 7.25 -10.84 -8.37
N MET A 143 6.00 -10.68 -7.93
CA MET A 143 5.49 -9.42 -7.40
C MET A 143 5.11 -9.56 -5.92
N PRO A 144 6.10 -9.49 -5.01
CA PRO A 144 5.82 -9.43 -3.58
C PRO A 144 5.13 -8.11 -3.23
N VAL A 145 4.28 -8.16 -2.23
CA VAL A 145 3.64 -6.97 -1.64
C VAL A 145 4.21 -6.74 -0.26
N HIS A 146 4.63 -5.51 0.03
CA HIS A 146 5.04 -5.11 1.38
C HIS A 146 3.80 -4.81 2.23
N LEU A 147 3.09 -5.90 2.57
CA LEU A 147 1.72 -5.84 3.08
C LEU A 147 1.66 -5.15 4.46
N PHE A 148 0.70 -4.24 4.60
CA PHE A 148 0.45 -3.43 5.80
C PHE A 148 1.66 -2.57 6.24
N GLY A 149 2.67 -2.43 5.36
CA GLY A 149 3.89 -1.69 5.61
C GLY A 149 5.04 -2.54 6.15
N ARG A 150 4.93 -3.88 6.07
CA ARG A 150 6.00 -4.81 6.42
C ARG A 150 6.80 -5.19 5.18
N PRO A 151 8.13 -5.11 5.20
CA PRO A 151 8.97 -5.62 4.12
C PRO A 151 8.70 -7.11 3.83
N ALA A 152 8.55 -7.44 2.56
CA ALA A 152 8.50 -8.83 2.10
C ALA A 152 9.88 -9.49 2.19
N PRO A 153 9.98 -10.83 2.15
CA PRO A 153 11.24 -11.57 2.24
C PRO A 153 12.04 -11.50 0.92
N LEU A 154 12.51 -10.29 0.57
CA LEU A 154 13.13 -10.00 -0.72
C LEU A 154 14.42 -10.79 -0.96
N THR A 155 15.20 -11.07 0.08
CA THR A 155 16.46 -11.84 -0.03
C THR A 155 16.19 -13.27 -0.50
N GLU A 156 15.20 -13.92 0.11
CA GLU A 156 14.81 -15.29 -0.22
C GLU A 156 14.17 -15.35 -1.62
N LEU A 157 13.31 -14.40 -1.94
CA LEU A 157 12.68 -14.30 -3.26
C LEU A 157 13.70 -14.02 -4.37
N ALA A 158 14.70 -13.17 -4.12
CA ALA A 158 15.75 -12.87 -5.10
C ALA A 158 16.64 -14.10 -5.40
N ALA A 159 16.82 -14.99 -4.43
CA ALA A 159 17.58 -16.22 -4.61
C ALA A 159 16.95 -17.18 -5.65
N LEU A 160 15.67 -17.00 -5.98
CA LEU A 160 14.97 -17.78 -7.01
C LEU A 160 15.36 -17.39 -8.44
N GLY A 161 16.09 -16.26 -8.62
CA GLY A 161 16.64 -15.86 -9.92
C GLY A 161 15.61 -15.28 -10.91
N ILE A 162 14.38 -15.00 -10.46
CA ILE A 162 13.33 -14.37 -11.27
C ILE A 162 13.29 -12.87 -10.94
N PRO A 163 13.11 -11.96 -11.94
CA PRO A 163 12.98 -10.53 -11.69
C PRO A 163 11.88 -10.21 -10.66
N ILE A 164 12.17 -9.30 -9.73
CA ILE A 164 11.21 -8.86 -8.71
C ILE A 164 10.68 -7.48 -9.07
N VAL A 165 9.34 -7.33 -9.04
CA VAL A 165 8.64 -6.04 -9.08
C VAL A 165 7.96 -5.87 -7.73
N GLU A 166 8.45 -4.93 -6.92
CA GLU A 166 7.93 -4.73 -5.56
C GLU A 166 6.63 -3.90 -5.59
N ASP A 167 5.51 -4.46 -5.11
CA ASP A 167 4.34 -3.66 -4.77
C ASP A 167 4.54 -3.07 -3.37
N ALA A 168 5.08 -1.86 -3.33
CA ALA A 168 5.38 -1.12 -2.11
C ALA A 168 4.32 -0.04 -1.79
N ALA A 169 3.10 -0.19 -2.34
CA ALA A 169 2.01 0.77 -2.16
C ALA A 169 1.65 1.05 -0.68
N GLN A 170 2.08 0.22 0.25
CA GLN A 170 1.81 0.34 1.68
C GLN A 170 3.06 0.55 2.53
N ALA A 171 4.23 0.71 1.92
CA ALA A 171 5.51 0.65 2.65
C ALA A 171 6.45 1.83 2.42
N PHE A 172 5.99 2.94 1.83
CA PHE A 172 6.84 4.12 1.71
C PHE A 172 7.32 4.58 3.10
N GLY A 173 8.62 4.73 3.29
CA GLY A 173 9.25 5.00 4.58
C GLY A 173 9.96 3.80 5.21
N SER A 174 9.82 2.60 4.64
CA SER A 174 10.64 1.45 5.03
C SER A 174 12.05 1.59 4.44
N PRO A 175 13.12 1.35 5.22
CA PRO A 175 14.50 1.46 4.73
C PRO A 175 14.92 0.31 3.81
N ASP A 176 14.18 -0.80 3.77
CA ASP A 176 14.58 -2.07 3.16
C ASP A 176 13.84 -2.38 1.86
N ILE A 177 13.20 -1.39 1.25
CA ILE A 177 12.46 -1.53 -0.02
C ILE A 177 13.15 -0.79 -1.16
N ALA A 178 12.71 -1.07 -2.39
CA ALA A 178 13.12 -0.43 -3.64
C ALA A 178 14.58 -0.65 -4.05
N ARG A 179 15.33 -1.55 -3.40
CA ARG A 179 16.75 -1.81 -3.70
C ARG A 179 17.03 -3.19 -4.26
N THR A 180 16.11 -4.12 -4.08
CA THR A 180 16.27 -5.53 -4.52
C THR A 180 15.58 -5.79 -5.84
N GLY A 181 14.38 -5.27 -6.03
CA GLY A 181 13.61 -5.43 -7.26
C GLY A 181 14.17 -4.61 -8.43
N VAL A 182 13.83 -5.02 -9.65
CA VAL A 182 14.10 -4.23 -10.86
C VAL A 182 13.34 -2.93 -10.86
N ALA A 183 12.14 -2.93 -10.23
CA ALA A 183 11.31 -1.77 -9.98
C ALA A 183 10.48 -1.95 -8.71
N SER A 184 10.07 -0.83 -8.11
CA SER A 184 9.15 -0.77 -6.99
C SER A 184 8.08 0.26 -7.25
N THR A 185 6.84 -0.06 -6.88
CA THR A 185 5.67 0.76 -7.17
C THR A 185 5.02 1.26 -5.88
N PHE A 186 4.62 2.52 -5.86
CA PHE A 186 4.07 3.18 -4.69
C PHE A 186 2.74 3.86 -5.00
N SER A 187 1.90 3.97 -3.99
CA SER A 187 0.64 4.69 -4.02
C SER A 187 0.66 5.84 -3.03
N PHE A 188 0.14 6.99 -3.44
CA PHE A 188 -0.06 8.14 -2.58
C PHE A 188 -1.54 8.38 -2.27
N TYR A 189 -2.37 7.32 -2.32
CA TYR A 189 -3.75 7.40 -1.87
C TYR A 189 -3.82 7.98 -0.43
N PRO A 190 -4.83 8.82 -0.09
CA PRO A 190 -4.82 9.64 1.13
C PRO A 190 -4.60 8.94 2.47
N THR A 191 -4.79 7.62 2.56
CA THR A 191 -4.53 6.88 3.81
C THR A 191 -3.14 6.26 3.88
N LYS A 192 -2.31 6.40 2.83
CA LYS A 192 -0.95 5.83 2.80
C LYS A 192 0.00 6.53 3.76
N ASN A 193 1.15 5.91 4.07
CA ASN A 193 2.14 6.49 4.98
C ASN A 193 2.70 7.81 4.45
N LEU A 194 3.13 7.83 3.19
CA LEU A 194 3.27 9.05 2.40
C LEU A 194 2.05 9.15 1.50
N PHE A 195 1.29 10.23 1.60
CA PHE A 195 0.00 10.39 0.94
C PHE A 195 -0.09 11.70 0.16
N GLY A 196 -0.90 11.70 -0.88
CA GLY A 196 -1.31 12.91 -1.59
C GLY A 196 -2.63 13.47 -1.05
N LEU A 197 -3.05 14.60 -1.58
CA LEU A 197 -4.38 15.19 -1.34
C LEU A 197 -5.42 14.70 -2.36
N GLY A 198 -5.17 13.56 -2.95
CA GLY A 198 -5.95 12.85 -3.95
C GLY A 198 -5.17 11.63 -4.42
N ASP A 199 -5.37 11.22 -5.67
CA ASP A 199 -4.58 10.14 -6.24
C ASP A 199 -3.15 10.58 -6.57
N GLY A 200 -2.24 9.62 -6.56
CA GLY A 200 -0.84 9.75 -6.94
C GLY A 200 -0.13 8.41 -6.84
N GLY A 201 0.94 8.28 -7.57
CA GLY A 201 1.79 7.10 -7.55
C GLY A 201 3.24 7.43 -7.94
N LEU A 202 4.12 6.47 -7.70
CA LEU A 202 5.53 6.57 -8.04
C LEU A 202 6.04 5.20 -8.47
N VAL A 203 6.94 5.20 -9.44
CA VAL A 203 7.77 4.07 -9.80
C VAL A 203 9.20 4.41 -9.43
N ALA A 204 9.87 3.55 -8.65
CA ALA A 204 11.31 3.58 -8.42
C ALA A 204 11.97 2.50 -9.25
N VAL A 205 13.07 2.81 -9.93
CA VAL A 205 13.78 1.85 -10.77
C VAL A 205 15.30 1.94 -10.57
N ASN A 206 15.94 0.79 -10.69
CA ASN A 206 17.40 0.66 -10.59
C ASN A 206 18.10 0.61 -11.97
N ASP A 207 17.32 0.50 -13.04
CA ASP A 207 17.77 0.41 -14.42
C ASP A 207 17.36 1.66 -15.22
N GLU A 208 18.31 2.30 -15.91
CA GLU A 208 18.06 3.55 -16.64
C GLU A 208 17.17 3.34 -17.87
N GLU A 209 17.30 2.21 -18.57
CA GLU A 209 16.53 1.92 -19.76
C GLU A 209 15.06 1.64 -19.39
N LEU A 210 14.83 0.83 -18.34
CA LEU A 210 13.50 0.61 -17.79
C LEU A 210 12.84 1.92 -17.37
N GLY A 211 13.59 2.81 -16.68
CA GLY A 211 13.09 4.11 -16.28
C GLY A 211 12.72 5.01 -17.47
N ALA A 212 13.56 5.02 -18.51
CA ALA A 212 13.26 5.78 -19.73
C ALA A 212 12.00 5.28 -20.44
N ARG A 213 11.77 3.96 -20.46
CA ARG A 213 10.53 3.36 -21.02
C ARG A 213 9.31 3.75 -20.19
N VAL A 214 9.36 3.65 -18.85
CA VAL A 214 8.28 4.07 -17.96
C VAL A 214 7.95 5.56 -18.16
N ARG A 215 8.96 6.44 -18.29
CA ARG A 215 8.75 7.87 -18.57
C ARG A 215 8.04 8.12 -19.89
N MET A 216 8.37 7.38 -20.96
CA MET A 216 7.65 7.48 -22.23
C MET A 216 6.22 6.93 -22.12
N LEU A 217 6.05 5.75 -21.50
CA LEU A 217 4.75 5.11 -21.35
C LEU A 217 3.75 6.00 -20.57
N ARG A 218 4.16 6.64 -19.47
CA ARG A 218 3.28 7.56 -18.72
C ARG A 218 2.81 8.76 -19.53
N PHE A 219 3.52 9.07 -20.62
CA PHE A 219 3.31 10.24 -21.47
C PHE A 219 2.95 9.83 -22.88
N HIS A 220 1.95 8.95 -23.02
CA HIS A 220 1.40 8.45 -24.28
C HIS A 220 2.40 7.68 -25.16
N GLY A 221 3.49 7.19 -24.61
CA GLY A 221 4.54 6.48 -25.36
C GLY A 221 5.52 7.39 -26.09
N SER A 222 5.60 8.67 -25.71
CA SER A 222 6.44 9.69 -26.34
C SER A 222 7.34 10.41 -25.31
N ARG A 223 8.42 11.03 -25.79
CA ARG A 223 9.26 11.94 -25.01
C ARG A 223 8.85 13.41 -25.16
N ASP A 224 8.33 13.79 -26.32
CA ASP A 224 8.16 15.17 -26.75
C ASP A 224 6.76 15.50 -27.33
N LYS A 225 5.84 14.52 -27.35
CA LYS A 225 4.51 14.58 -27.98
C LYS A 225 4.53 14.71 -29.52
N VAL A 226 5.67 14.44 -30.13
CA VAL A 226 5.83 14.46 -31.60
C VAL A 226 6.00 13.05 -32.12
N ASP A 227 6.97 12.32 -31.56
CA ASP A 227 7.26 10.94 -31.91
C ASP A 227 6.72 9.97 -30.84
N PHE A 228 5.74 9.14 -31.21
CA PHE A 228 5.14 8.14 -30.35
C PHE A 228 5.75 6.77 -30.65
N GLN A 229 6.64 6.29 -29.77
CA GLN A 229 7.36 5.04 -29.94
C GLN A 229 6.60 3.83 -29.41
N PHE A 230 5.64 4.05 -28.51
CA PHE A 230 4.81 3.01 -27.89
C PHE A 230 3.34 3.46 -27.84
N VAL A 231 2.44 2.49 -27.75
CA VAL A 231 1.07 2.77 -27.26
C VAL A 231 1.16 2.95 -25.75
N GLY A 232 1.11 4.18 -25.30
CA GLY A 232 1.31 4.53 -23.89
C GLY A 232 0.02 4.93 -23.19
N TYR A 233 0.20 5.60 -22.06
CA TYR A 233 -0.86 5.94 -21.12
C TYR A 233 -0.87 7.45 -20.83
N ASN A 234 -1.99 7.96 -20.35
CA ASN A 234 -2.07 9.26 -19.74
C ASN A 234 -1.99 9.08 -18.21
N SER A 235 -0.77 8.88 -17.68
CA SER A 235 -0.56 8.59 -16.26
C SER A 235 0.57 9.45 -15.71
N ARG A 236 0.20 10.57 -15.11
CA ARG A 236 1.13 11.60 -14.61
C ARG A 236 0.76 12.00 -13.19
N LEU A 237 1.77 12.34 -12.38
CA LEU A 237 1.56 13.02 -11.12
C LEU A 237 1.33 14.51 -11.38
N ASP A 238 0.28 15.07 -10.77
CA ASP A 238 -0.03 16.50 -10.90
C ASP A 238 0.91 17.36 -10.05
N GLU A 239 1.18 18.59 -10.49
CA GLU A 239 2.02 19.56 -9.77
C GLU A 239 1.49 19.89 -8.38
N LEU A 240 0.17 20.02 -8.22
CA LEU A 240 -0.47 20.25 -6.91
C LEU A 240 -0.21 19.09 -5.95
N GLN A 241 -0.30 17.85 -6.43
CA GLN A 241 0.00 16.66 -5.63
C GLN A 241 1.49 16.59 -5.28
N ALA A 242 2.36 16.83 -6.25
CA ALA A 242 3.81 16.84 -6.04
C ALA A 242 4.23 17.91 -5.02
N ALA A 243 3.66 19.10 -5.10
CA ALA A 243 3.91 20.18 -4.14
C ALA A 243 3.54 19.78 -2.70
N ALA A 244 2.39 19.12 -2.50
CA ALA A 244 1.97 18.60 -1.21
C ALA A 244 2.87 17.44 -0.74
N LEU A 245 3.18 16.49 -1.63
CA LEU A 245 4.03 15.34 -1.32
C LEU A 245 5.44 15.76 -0.86
N ARG A 246 6.02 16.83 -1.43
CA ARG A 246 7.30 17.40 -0.97
C ARG A 246 7.24 17.93 0.46
N VAL A 247 6.11 18.50 0.87
CA VAL A 247 5.88 18.90 2.26
C VAL A 247 5.82 17.69 3.17
N PHE A 248 5.05 16.68 2.79
CA PHE A 248 4.82 15.48 3.58
C PHE A 248 6.05 14.58 3.67
N LEU A 249 6.84 14.48 2.61
CA LEU A 249 8.05 13.66 2.59
C LEU A 249 9.03 14.07 3.70
N ARG A 250 9.14 15.37 4.00
CA ARG A 250 9.99 15.86 5.09
C ARG A 250 9.52 15.45 6.49
N GLN A 251 8.25 15.07 6.64
CA GLN A 251 7.66 14.64 7.91
C GLN A 251 7.66 13.12 8.08
N LEU A 252 7.92 12.37 7.01
CA LEU A 252 7.65 10.93 6.94
C LEU A 252 8.40 10.11 7.99
N ASP A 253 9.67 10.39 8.25
CA ASP A 253 10.44 9.67 9.26
C ASP A 253 9.87 9.88 10.66
N GLY A 254 9.43 11.11 10.96
CA GLY A 254 8.75 11.43 12.21
C GLY A 254 7.41 10.67 12.34
N TRP A 255 6.62 10.64 11.27
CA TRP A 255 5.36 9.90 11.26
C TRP A 255 5.55 8.39 11.38
N THR A 256 6.56 7.84 10.70
CA THR A 256 6.91 6.41 10.78
C THR A 256 7.33 6.04 12.20
N ARG A 257 8.16 6.85 12.87
CA ARG A 257 8.54 6.65 14.26
C ARG A 257 7.31 6.65 15.19
N LEU A 258 6.41 7.63 15.05
CA LEU A 258 5.19 7.70 15.85
C LEU A 258 4.25 6.49 15.63
N ARG A 259 4.14 5.97 14.40
CA ARG A 259 3.40 4.72 14.13
C ARG A 259 4.04 3.51 14.81
N ARG A 260 5.36 3.40 14.79
CA ARG A 260 6.10 2.32 15.50
C ARG A 260 5.92 2.41 17.01
N GLU A 261 5.97 3.61 17.58
CA GLU A 261 5.68 3.85 19.00
C GLU A 261 4.24 3.45 19.37
N ALA A 262 3.27 3.77 18.50
CA ALA A 262 1.87 3.37 18.70
C ALA A 262 1.70 1.84 18.62
N ALA A 263 2.38 1.18 17.69
CA ALA A 263 2.38 -0.28 17.57
C ALA A 263 2.96 -0.96 18.83
N ALA A 264 4.10 -0.47 19.32
CA ALA A 264 4.72 -0.96 20.55
C ALA A 264 3.81 -0.75 21.78
N ARG A 265 3.08 0.37 21.82
CA ARG A 265 2.13 0.64 22.92
C ARG A 265 0.96 -0.35 22.92
N TYR A 266 0.41 -0.77 21.79
CA TYR A 266 -0.61 -1.83 21.74
C TYR A 266 -0.11 -3.14 22.36
N ALA A 267 1.14 -3.52 22.07
CA ALA A 267 1.77 -4.70 22.69
C ALA A 267 1.91 -4.53 24.20
N SER A 268 2.37 -3.36 24.67
CA SER A 268 2.56 -3.08 26.11
C SER A 268 1.25 -3.00 26.89
N LEU A 269 0.14 -2.65 26.24
CA LEU A 269 -1.21 -2.65 26.82
C LEU A 269 -1.84 -4.05 26.91
N GLY A 270 -1.13 -5.10 26.47
CA GLY A 270 -1.58 -6.49 26.58
C GLY A 270 -2.54 -6.91 25.44
N LEU A 271 -2.58 -6.18 24.32
CA LEU A 271 -3.43 -6.58 23.18
C LEU A 271 -3.04 -7.97 22.64
N GLY A 272 -1.76 -8.35 22.75
CA GLY A 272 -1.25 -9.66 22.32
C GLY A 272 -1.75 -10.86 23.15
N GLU A 273 -2.32 -10.61 24.33
CA GLU A 273 -2.97 -11.65 25.14
C GLU A 273 -4.39 -11.94 24.66
N LEU A 274 -4.95 -11.06 23.81
CA LEU A 274 -6.35 -11.08 23.36
C LEU A 274 -6.50 -11.50 21.90
N CYS A 275 -5.47 -11.27 21.10
CA CYS A 275 -5.43 -11.59 19.66
C CYS A 275 -3.98 -11.68 19.18
N GLU A 276 -3.79 -12.29 18.01
CA GLU A 276 -2.48 -12.34 17.37
C GLU A 276 -2.13 -10.97 16.78
N LEU A 277 -0.99 -10.41 17.21
CA LEU A 277 -0.49 -9.12 16.73
C LEU A 277 0.34 -9.28 15.46
N PRO A 278 0.47 -8.21 14.65
CA PRO A 278 1.46 -8.19 13.59
C PRO A 278 2.86 -8.34 14.19
N LEU A 279 3.68 -9.23 13.61
CA LEU A 279 5.07 -9.41 14.03
C LEU A 279 5.84 -8.08 13.95
N ASP A 280 6.46 -7.64 15.03
CA ASP A 280 7.38 -6.49 14.97
C ASP A 280 8.66 -6.91 14.24
N GLN A 281 8.96 -6.22 13.16
CA GLN A 281 10.08 -6.47 12.27
C GLN A 281 10.78 -5.14 11.96
N PRO A 282 12.13 -5.12 11.91
CA PRO A 282 12.85 -3.97 11.39
C PRO A 282 12.28 -3.53 10.03
N GLY A 283 12.14 -2.24 9.82
CA GLY A 283 11.58 -1.70 8.57
C GLY A 283 10.05 -1.69 8.48
N HIS A 284 9.31 -2.31 9.41
CA HIS A 284 7.85 -2.23 9.41
C HIS A 284 7.37 -0.79 9.70
N VAL A 285 6.60 -0.19 8.78
CA VAL A 285 6.12 1.20 8.89
C VAL A 285 4.66 1.30 9.35
N TYR A 286 4.03 0.17 9.65
CA TYR A 286 2.67 0.07 10.18
C TYR A 286 1.66 0.95 9.43
N HIS A 287 1.53 0.72 8.12
CA HIS A 287 0.45 1.34 7.34
C HIS A 287 -0.91 1.04 7.95
N LEU A 288 -1.13 -0.21 8.31
CA LEU A 288 -2.25 -0.70 9.12
C LEU A 288 -1.72 -1.54 10.27
N PHE A 289 -2.45 -1.59 11.38
CA PHE A 289 -2.20 -2.52 12.47
C PHE A 289 -3.24 -3.63 12.41
N VAL A 290 -2.87 -4.73 11.74
CA VAL A 290 -3.78 -5.84 11.45
C VAL A 290 -3.51 -6.97 12.41
N CYS A 291 -4.50 -7.24 13.27
CA CYS A 291 -4.54 -8.37 14.21
C CYS A 291 -5.29 -9.56 13.58
N ARG A 292 -5.15 -10.74 14.19
CA ARG A 292 -5.92 -11.92 13.85
C ARG A 292 -6.59 -12.53 15.08
N SER A 293 -7.83 -13.00 14.90
CA SER A 293 -8.57 -13.72 15.93
C SER A 293 -9.63 -14.62 15.28
N PRO A 294 -9.82 -15.86 15.75
CA PRO A 294 -10.96 -16.68 15.36
C PRO A 294 -12.30 -15.99 15.66
N ASP A 295 -12.33 -15.13 16.67
CA ASP A 295 -13.51 -14.36 17.12
C ASP A 295 -13.60 -12.97 16.46
N ARG A 296 -12.93 -12.75 15.34
CA ARG A 296 -12.85 -11.47 14.63
C ARG A 296 -14.18 -10.72 14.56
N ASP A 297 -15.25 -11.37 14.15
CA ASP A 297 -16.53 -10.69 13.89
C ASP A 297 -17.16 -10.15 15.18
N ARG A 298 -17.01 -10.88 16.31
CA ARG A 298 -17.44 -10.42 17.64
C ARG A 298 -16.61 -9.22 18.10
N VAL A 299 -15.28 -9.29 18.00
CA VAL A 299 -14.37 -8.19 18.36
C VAL A 299 -14.71 -6.95 17.54
N ARG A 300 -14.91 -7.10 16.24
CA ARG A 300 -15.29 -5.97 15.37
C ARG A 300 -16.66 -5.40 15.69
N ALA A 301 -17.62 -6.22 16.07
CA ALA A 301 -18.93 -5.72 16.51
C ALA A 301 -18.77 -4.84 17.75
N ALA A 302 -18.06 -5.32 18.78
CA ALA A 302 -17.80 -4.55 20.00
C ALA A 302 -17.06 -3.22 19.72
N LEU A 303 -16.05 -3.23 18.85
CA LEU A 303 -15.34 -1.99 18.44
C LEU A 303 -16.30 -1.00 17.77
N ARG A 304 -17.16 -1.45 16.86
CA ARG A 304 -18.15 -0.58 16.19
C ARG A 304 -19.16 -0.01 17.18
N ASP A 305 -19.67 -0.84 18.10
CA ASP A 305 -20.63 -0.42 19.13
C ASP A 305 -20.02 0.62 20.06
N ALA A 306 -18.71 0.53 20.32
CA ALA A 306 -17.92 1.51 21.05
C ALA A 306 -17.51 2.74 20.22
N GLN A 307 -17.95 2.84 18.96
CA GLN A 307 -17.59 3.88 17.99
C GLN A 307 -16.08 3.94 17.68
N ILE A 308 -15.43 2.79 17.63
CA ILE A 308 -14.02 2.63 17.26
C ILE A 308 -13.95 2.09 15.83
N GLY A 309 -13.22 2.79 14.97
CA GLY A 309 -12.99 2.39 13.59
C GLY A 309 -12.24 1.05 13.50
N THR A 310 -12.75 0.14 12.67
CA THR A 310 -12.15 -1.16 12.40
C THR A 310 -12.38 -1.56 10.96
N GLY A 311 -11.47 -2.31 10.37
CA GLY A 311 -11.56 -2.80 9.00
C GLY A 311 -11.15 -4.26 8.88
N VAL A 312 -11.44 -4.87 7.72
CA VAL A 312 -10.92 -6.19 7.33
C VAL A 312 -10.16 -6.03 6.02
N TYR A 313 -8.91 -6.39 6.02
CA TYR A 313 -8.01 -6.29 4.88
C TYR A 313 -7.32 -7.64 4.66
N TYR A 314 -7.90 -8.54 3.82
CA TYR A 314 -9.07 -8.37 2.99
C TYR A 314 -10.09 -9.48 3.31
N THR A 315 -11.40 -9.23 3.07
CA THR A 315 -12.46 -10.20 3.40
C THR A 315 -12.49 -11.42 2.48
N THR A 316 -12.19 -11.20 1.20
CA THR A 316 -12.19 -12.23 0.16
C THR A 316 -10.84 -12.27 -0.50
N PRO A 317 -10.10 -13.38 -0.42
CA PRO A 317 -8.85 -13.56 -1.12
C PRO A 317 -8.98 -13.38 -2.63
N LEU A 318 -7.92 -12.92 -3.31
CA LEU A 318 -7.97 -12.61 -4.73
C LEU A 318 -8.30 -13.82 -5.60
N HIS A 319 -7.81 -15.00 -5.26
CA HIS A 319 -8.06 -16.24 -6.00
C HIS A 319 -9.54 -16.68 -5.97
N LEU A 320 -10.33 -16.15 -5.02
CA LEU A 320 -11.77 -16.40 -4.91
C LEU A 320 -12.62 -15.24 -5.43
N GLN A 321 -12.01 -14.18 -5.95
CA GLN A 321 -12.75 -13.04 -6.49
C GLN A 321 -13.44 -13.41 -7.81
N PRO A 322 -14.71 -13.02 -8.01
CA PRO A 322 -15.47 -13.33 -9.24
C PRO A 322 -14.76 -12.92 -10.53
N ALA A 323 -14.07 -11.77 -10.52
CA ALA A 323 -13.35 -11.24 -11.67
C ALA A 323 -12.14 -12.09 -12.08
N LEU A 324 -11.63 -12.95 -11.19
CA LEU A 324 -10.44 -13.78 -11.42
C LEU A 324 -10.76 -15.30 -11.49
N ARG A 325 -12.05 -15.66 -11.57
CA ARG A 325 -12.48 -17.07 -11.68
C ARG A 325 -11.90 -17.81 -12.88
N PHE A 326 -11.55 -17.09 -13.93
CA PHE A 326 -10.95 -17.66 -15.14
C PHE A 326 -9.57 -18.32 -14.85
N LEU A 327 -8.95 -18.03 -13.70
CA LEU A 327 -7.69 -18.65 -13.27
C LEU A 327 -7.86 -20.06 -12.71
N GLY A 328 -9.11 -20.49 -12.42
CA GLY A 328 -9.41 -21.88 -12.02
C GLY A 328 -9.07 -22.24 -10.56
N TYR A 329 -8.80 -21.27 -9.71
CA TYR A 329 -8.59 -21.54 -8.27
C TYR A 329 -9.92 -21.81 -7.58
N GLU A 330 -9.89 -22.71 -6.57
CA GLU A 330 -11.02 -23.08 -5.75
C GLU A 330 -10.74 -22.80 -4.27
N ALA A 331 -11.78 -22.80 -3.45
CA ALA A 331 -11.65 -22.70 -2.00
C ALA A 331 -10.81 -23.88 -1.47
N GLY A 332 -9.87 -23.58 -0.58
CA GLY A 332 -8.89 -24.55 -0.08
C GLY A 332 -7.57 -24.56 -0.87
N SER A 333 -7.47 -23.86 -1.99
CA SER A 333 -6.24 -23.79 -2.80
C SER A 333 -5.08 -23.09 -2.11
N LEU A 334 -5.38 -22.10 -1.25
CA LEU A 334 -4.40 -21.27 -0.55
C LEU A 334 -4.83 -21.13 0.94
N PRO A 335 -4.56 -22.16 1.77
CA PRO A 335 -5.15 -22.28 3.10
C PRO A 335 -4.75 -21.17 4.06
N GLU A 336 -3.49 -20.67 4.03
CA GLU A 336 -3.05 -19.61 4.92
C GLU A 336 -3.63 -18.25 4.53
N THR A 337 -3.70 -17.95 3.23
CA THR A 337 -4.42 -16.81 2.68
C THR A 337 -5.89 -16.79 3.12
N GLU A 338 -6.57 -17.94 3.00
CA GLU A 338 -7.98 -18.05 3.36
C GLU A 338 -8.20 -17.93 4.88
N ARG A 339 -7.27 -18.50 5.68
CA ARG A 339 -7.29 -18.34 7.13
C ARG A 339 -7.10 -16.87 7.52
N ALA A 340 -6.09 -16.20 6.95
CA ALA A 340 -5.87 -14.78 7.20
C ALA A 340 -7.09 -13.92 6.83
N ALA A 341 -7.77 -14.22 5.72
CA ALA A 341 -9.00 -13.52 5.32
C ALA A 341 -10.16 -13.71 6.32
N ARG A 342 -10.26 -14.88 6.93
CA ARG A 342 -11.30 -15.16 7.95
C ARG A 342 -11.01 -14.50 9.29
N GLU A 343 -9.74 -14.39 9.69
CA GLU A 343 -9.35 -14.04 11.06
C GLU A 343 -8.91 -12.58 11.22
N ASN A 344 -8.54 -11.88 10.13
CA ASN A 344 -7.95 -10.55 10.23
C ASN A 344 -8.96 -9.46 10.58
N PHE A 345 -8.51 -8.51 11.39
CA PHE A 345 -9.16 -7.22 11.64
C PHE A 345 -8.11 -6.18 11.96
N SER A 346 -8.40 -4.91 11.68
CA SER A 346 -7.49 -3.83 12.03
C SER A 346 -8.06 -2.97 13.15
N VAL A 347 -7.15 -2.48 13.98
CA VAL A 347 -7.40 -1.47 15.01
C VAL A 347 -6.79 -0.14 14.60
N PRO A 348 -7.24 0.99 15.18
CA PRO A 348 -6.78 2.31 14.84
C PRO A 348 -5.26 2.49 14.94
N ILE A 349 -4.64 3.04 13.88
CA ILE A 349 -3.23 3.45 13.90
C ILE A 349 -2.98 4.62 12.96
N TRP A 350 -2.36 5.69 13.48
CA TRP A 350 -1.82 6.82 12.71
C TRP A 350 -0.71 7.51 13.50
N ALA A 351 0.06 8.37 12.85
CA ALA A 351 1.08 9.15 13.52
C ALA A 351 0.45 10.12 14.53
N GLY A 352 0.75 9.92 15.82
CA GLY A 352 0.22 10.78 16.90
C GLY A 352 -1.12 10.33 17.49
N ILE A 353 -1.55 9.08 17.27
CA ILE A 353 -2.71 8.53 17.99
C ILE A 353 -2.53 8.64 19.51
N ASP A 354 -3.56 9.15 20.20
CA ASP A 354 -3.54 9.35 21.64
C ASP A 354 -3.45 8.02 22.41
N ALA A 355 -2.67 8.00 23.47
CA ALA A 355 -2.52 6.86 24.35
C ALA A 355 -3.86 6.38 24.95
N ARG A 356 -4.73 7.32 25.38
CA ARG A 356 -6.05 7.00 25.91
C ARG A 356 -6.97 6.37 24.87
N ALA A 357 -6.84 6.78 23.60
CA ALA A 357 -7.55 6.14 22.51
C ALA A 357 -7.13 4.67 22.36
N GLN A 358 -5.82 4.39 22.46
CA GLN A 358 -5.30 3.02 22.39
C GLN A 358 -5.70 2.18 23.60
N GLU A 359 -5.66 2.72 24.81
CA GLU A 359 -6.17 2.07 26.04
C GLU A 359 -7.63 1.66 25.85
N ARG A 360 -8.48 2.57 25.37
CA ARG A 360 -9.89 2.29 25.11
C ARG A 360 -10.10 1.18 24.07
N VAL A 361 -9.29 1.16 23.00
CA VAL A 361 -9.32 0.07 22.01
C VAL A 361 -9.05 -1.27 22.66
N VAL A 362 -7.99 -1.35 23.49
CA VAL A 362 -7.60 -2.61 24.16
C VAL A 362 -8.66 -3.06 25.18
N ASP A 363 -9.25 -2.13 25.93
CA ASP A 363 -10.33 -2.46 26.89
C ASP A 363 -11.54 -3.05 26.20
N VAL A 364 -12.00 -2.45 25.07
CA VAL A 364 -13.11 -2.98 24.30
C VAL A 364 -12.81 -4.37 23.71
N VAL A 365 -11.59 -4.62 23.24
CA VAL A 365 -11.19 -5.94 22.75
C VAL A 365 -11.16 -6.96 23.89
N ARG A 366 -10.69 -6.56 25.08
CA ARG A 366 -10.65 -7.40 26.30
C ARG A 366 -12.05 -7.80 26.74
N ASP A 367 -12.98 -6.84 26.79
CA ASP A 367 -14.37 -7.11 27.15
C ASP A 367 -15.03 -8.08 26.16
N ALA A 368 -14.78 -7.88 24.86
CA ALA A 368 -15.26 -8.79 23.82
C ALA A 368 -14.68 -10.21 23.96
N ALA A 369 -13.42 -10.36 24.33
CA ALA A 369 -12.79 -11.67 24.55
C ALA A 369 -13.33 -12.37 25.81
N ALA A 370 -13.59 -11.63 26.90
CA ALA A 370 -14.11 -12.19 28.15
C ALA A 370 -15.53 -12.80 28.03
N VAL A 371 -16.35 -12.31 27.11
CA VAL A 371 -17.69 -12.86 26.82
C VAL A 371 -17.61 -14.26 26.18
N ALA A 372 -16.53 -14.60 25.48
CA ALA A 372 -16.31 -15.90 24.87
C ALA A 372 -15.93 -17.00 25.87
N ALA A 373 -15.35 -16.61 27.00
CA ALA A 373 -14.88 -17.56 28.02
C ALA A 373 -15.98 -17.99 29.00
N ARG A 374 -17.20 -17.43 28.88
CA ARG A 374 -18.40 -17.77 29.66
C ARG A 374 -19.34 -18.63 28.87
#